data_d567d345864c8fe3052e6b97ecf160b9
#
_entry.id   d567d345864c8fe3052e6b97ecf160b9
#
_cell.length_a   1.000
_cell.length_b   1.000
_cell.length_c   1.000
_cell.angle_alpha   90.00
_cell.angle_beta   90.00
_cell.angle_gamma   90.00
#
_symmetry.space_group_name_H-M   'P 1'
#
loop_
_entity.id
_entity.type
_entity.pdbx_description
1 polymer ?
#
loop_
_entity_poly.entity_id
_entity_poly.type
_entity_poly.pdbx_seq_one_letter_code
_entity_poly.pdbx_strand_id
1 'polypeptide(L)'
;MSLVLRPGISTGVAPRITQVAAVGVAKALRELGVEALIKWPNDLVIRGRKICGILAEASVESVPVAARKVGPGEGRQVDFVVLGVGLNANLDPQDLGVPENEVATLRSELGCDVDRLALLGSLLSRLDFELGRVEDFADVLDDWRALDCTLGERVRVRRFGEALEGVALDLGPEGALILETDSGVIELFEGEIEQLRRQEAT
;
A
#
# COMPACT_ATOMS: atom_id res chain seq x y z
N MET A 1 -2.66 10.94 8.93
CA MET A 1 -1.82 12.08 8.51
C MET A 1 -1.82 12.23 7.01
N SER A 2 -1.50 13.44 6.49
CA SER A 2 -1.29 13.65 5.06
C SER A 2 0.03 14.40 4.88
N LEU A 3 0.82 13.99 3.88
CA LEU A 3 2.10 14.59 3.54
C LEU A 3 2.04 15.11 2.11
N VAL A 4 2.57 16.31 1.88
CA VAL A 4 2.76 16.85 0.52
C VAL A 4 4.21 16.62 0.13
N LEU A 5 4.41 15.75 -0.87
CA LEU A 5 5.73 15.37 -1.38
C LEU A 5 5.98 16.08 -2.71
N ARG A 6 7.24 16.50 -2.95
CA ARG A 6 7.71 17.03 -4.24
C ARG A 6 8.90 16.19 -4.71
N PRO A 7 8.64 14.97 -5.18
CA PRO A 7 9.69 13.95 -5.36
C PRO A 7 10.54 14.14 -6.63
N GLY A 8 10.18 15.06 -7.54
CA GLY A 8 10.91 15.23 -8.81
C GLY A 8 10.86 14.03 -9.76
N ILE A 9 9.87 13.15 -9.62
CA ILE A 9 9.71 11.90 -10.38
C ILE A 9 8.74 12.07 -11.56
N SER A 10 8.78 11.11 -12.50
CA SER A 10 7.82 11.04 -13.60
C SER A 10 6.48 10.46 -13.16
N THR A 11 5.42 10.71 -13.95
CA THR A 11 4.08 10.14 -13.71
C THR A 11 4.06 8.61 -13.73
N GLY A 12 4.98 7.96 -14.44
CA GLY A 12 5.11 6.51 -14.45
C GLY A 12 5.65 5.94 -13.12
N VAL A 13 6.41 6.73 -12.37
CA VAL A 13 6.98 6.33 -11.07
C VAL A 13 6.03 6.64 -9.91
N ALA A 14 5.14 7.63 -10.06
CA ALA A 14 4.26 8.11 -9.00
C ALA A 14 3.45 7.00 -8.28
N PRO A 15 2.91 5.97 -8.95
CA PRO A 15 2.18 4.88 -8.28
C PRO A 15 3.03 4.12 -7.26
N ARG A 16 4.36 4.05 -7.45
CA ARG A 16 5.28 3.38 -6.52
C ARG A 16 5.31 4.02 -5.13
N ILE A 17 4.95 5.32 -5.01
CA ILE A 17 4.89 6.05 -3.73
C ILE A 17 4.00 5.33 -2.71
N THR A 18 2.84 4.83 -3.14
CA THR A 18 1.93 4.09 -2.25
C THR A 18 2.59 2.83 -1.70
N GLN A 19 3.29 2.10 -2.56
CA GLN A 19 3.92 0.83 -2.22
C GLN A 19 5.14 1.04 -1.32
N VAL A 20 5.98 2.00 -1.66
CA VAL A 20 7.12 2.42 -0.83
C VAL A 20 6.64 2.85 0.56
N ALA A 21 5.57 3.63 0.62
CA ALA A 21 4.98 4.07 1.88
C ALA A 21 4.42 2.90 2.71
N ALA A 22 3.80 1.90 2.07
CA ALA A 22 3.29 0.72 2.77
C ALA A 22 4.43 -0.08 3.42
N VAL A 23 5.54 -0.28 2.70
CA VAL A 23 6.76 -0.90 3.25
C VAL A 23 7.28 -0.09 4.44
N GLY A 24 7.36 1.24 4.31
CA GLY A 24 7.83 2.13 5.37
C GLY A 24 6.95 2.05 6.62
N VAL A 25 5.64 2.12 6.47
CA VAL A 25 4.70 2.02 7.61
C VAL A 25 4.77 0.63 8.24
N ALA A 26 4.81 -0.46 7.46
CA ALA A 26 4.91 -1.82 7.98
C ALA A 26 6.19 -2.02 8.81
N LYS A 27 7.33 -1.54 8.31
CA LYS A 27 8.62 -1.59 9.05
C LYS A 27 8.57 -0.76 10.33
N ALA A 28 7.99 0.45 10.30
CA ALA A 28 7.85 1.28 11.50
C ALA A 28 6.97 0.61 12.56
N LEU A 29 5.89 -0.08 12.16
CA LEU A 29 5.04 -0.83 13.10
C LEU A 29 5.77 -2.02 13.69
N ARG A 30 6.58 -2.74 12.91
CA ARG A 30 7.40 -3.84 13.41
C ARG A 30 8.45 -3.39 14.44
N GLU A 31 9.01 -2.21 14.30
CA GLU A 31 9.90 -1.60 15.30
C GLU A 31 9.20 -1.35 16.65
N LEU A 32 7.87 -1.19 16.63
CA LEU A 32 7.05 -1.10 17.84
C LEU A 32 6.59 -2.47 18.37
N GLY A 33 7.05 -3.57 17.75
CA GLY A 33 6.62 -4.93 18.12
C GLY A 33 5.25 -5.33 17.54
N VAL A 34 4.75 -4.60 16.54
CA VAL A 34 3.46 -4.87 15.90
C VAL A 34 3.68 -5.53 14.54
N GLU A 35 3.35 -6.82 14.42
CA GLU A 35 3.53 -7.65 13.22
C GLU A 35 2.46 -7.34 12.17
N ALA A 36 2.54 -6.16 11.57
CA ALA A 36 1.70 -5.77 10.46
C ALA A 36 2.22 -6.36 9.14
N LEU A 37 1.30 -6.86 8.32
CA LEU A 37 1.55 -7.35 6.97
C LEU A 37 0.86 -6.45 5.95
N ILE A 38 1.40 -6.42 4.73
CA ILE A 38 0.85 -5.65 3.64
C ILE A 38 -0.18 -6.52 2.90
N LYS A 39 -1.38 -6.01 2.74
CA LYS A 39 -2.41 -6.54 1.86
C LYS A 39 -2.48 -5.66 0.62
N TRP A 40 -2.11 -6.23 -0.51
CA TRP A 40 -2.13 -5.50 -1.78
C TRP A 40 -3.52 -4.86 -2.03
N PRO A 41 -3.63 -3.64 -2.58
CA PRO A 41 -2.50 -2.81 -3.07
C PRO A 41 -1.92 -1.85 -2.02
N ASN A 42 -2.61 -1.54 -0.92
CA ASN A 42 -2.31 -0.36 -0.10
C ASN A 42 -2.78 -0.42 1.35
N ASP A 43 -3.18 -1.59 1.81
CA ASP A 43 -3.64 -1.79 3.18
C ASP A 43 -2.59 -2.52 4.03
N LEU A 44 -2.53 -2.18 5.32
CA LEU A 44 -1.83 -2.99 6.29
C LEU A 44 -2.84 -3.70 7.19
N VAL A 45 -2.54 -4.96 7.48
CA VAL A 45 -3.40 -5.82 8.28
C VAL A 45 -2.62 -6.53 9.38
N ILE A 46 -3.32 -6.88 10.45
CA ILE A 46 -2.82 -7.73 11.53
C ILE A 46 -3.83 -8.86 11.70
N ARG A 47 -3.40 -10.11 11.47
CA ARG A 47 -4.28 -11.28 11.52
C ARG A 47 -5.55 -11.11 10.67
N GLY A 48 -5.38 -10.53 9.46
CA GLY A 48 -6.47 -10.27 8.53
C GLY A 48 -7.36 -9.06 8.84
N ARG A 49 -7.10 -8.33 9.95
CA ARG A 49 -7.84 -7.11 10.34
C ARG A 49 -7.08 -5.86 9.92
N LYS A 50 -7.76 -4.93 9.25
CA LYS A 50 -7.13 -3.70 8.75
C LYS A 50 -6.72 -2.77 9.90
N ILE A 51 -5.44 -2.39 9.91
CA ILE A 51 -4.90 -1.40 10.84
C ILE A 51 -4.54 -0.07 10.17
N CYS A 52 -4.18 -0.10 8.89
CA CYS A 52 -3.79 1.10 8.16
C CYS A 52 -4.26 1.02 6.70
N GLY A 53 -4.62 2.17 6.14
CA GLY A 53 -4.82 2.37 4.71
C GLY A 53 -3.92 3.50 4.22
N ILE A 54 -3.37 3.34 3.01
CA ILE A 54 -2.46 4.30 2.41
C ILE A 54 -2.99 4.70 1.05
N LEU A 55 -2.97 6.00 0.76
CA LEU A 55 -3.41 6.54 -0.53
C LEU A 55 -2.42 7.62 -0.98
N ALA A 56 -1.98 7.55 -2.22
CA ALA A 56 -1.19 8.59 -2.85
C ALA A 56 -1.92 9.14 -4.07
N GLU A 57 -2.10 10.46 -4.10
CA GLU A 57 -2.72 11.19 -5.20
C GLU A 57 -1.71 12.15 -5.81
N ALA A 58 -1.37 11.94 -7.09
CA ALA A 58 -0.41 12.76 -7.80
C ALA A 58 -1.09 13.91 -8.56
N SER A 59 -0.54 15.11 -8.43
CA SER A 59 -0.87 16.25 -9.28
C SER A 59 0.18 16.39 -10.38
N VAL A 60 -0.27 16.60 -11.59
CA VAL A 60 0.58 16.74 -12.76
C VAL A 60 0.44 18.16 -13.31
N GLU A 61 1.56 18.84 -13.49
CA GLU A 61 1.57 20.21 -14.02
C GLU A 61 0.80 20.32 -15.34
N SER A 62 -0.18 21.21 -15.37
CA SER A 62 -0.93 21.53 -16.59
C SER A 62 -0.12 22.47 -17.48
N VAL A 63 0.97 21.99 -18.06
CA VAL A 63 1.74 22.78 -19.03
C VAL A 63 0.98 22.79 -20.36
N PRO A 64 0.68 23.98 -20.94
CA PRO A 64 0.07 24.08 -22.26
C PRO A 64 0.89 23.28 -23.29
N VAL A 65 0.21 22.52 -24.16
CA VAL A 65 0.83 21.65 -25.17
C VAL A 65 1.89 22.39 -26.01
N ALA A 66 1.71 23.70 -26.24
CA ALA A 66 2.65 24.55 -27.00
C ALA A 66 3.97 24.84 -26.28
N ALA A 67 4.08 24.61 -24.98
CA ALA A 67 5.30 24.90 -24.19
C ALA A 67 6.12 23.63 -23.88
N ARG A 68 5.71 22.44 -24.36
CA ARG A 68 6.36 21.18 -24.06
C ARG A 68 7.61 20.97 -24.90
N LYS A 69 8.77 21.16 -24.28
CA LYS A 69 10.04 20.55 -24.73
C LYS A 69 10.17 19.18 -24.04
N VAL A 70 9.39 18.19 -24.48
CA VAL A 70 9.53 16.81 -24.00
C VAL A 70 10.35 16.07 -25.03
N GLY A 71 11.56 15.64 -24.69
CA GLY A 71 12.35 14.73 -25.50
C GLY A 71 11.65 13.36 -25.58
N PRO A 72 11.92 12.55 -26.62
CA PRO A 72 11.39 11.19 -26.70
C PRO A 72 11.94 10.36 -25.52
N GLY A 73 11.07 9.98 -24.59
CA GLY A 73 11.40 9.18 -23.41
C GLY A 73 11.22 9.87 -22.05
N GLU A 74 11.02 11.18 -21.99
CA GLU A 74 10.74 11.88 -20.74
C GLU A 74 9.23 11.92 -20.49
N GLY A 75 8.76 11.13 -19.52
CA GLY A 75 7.39 11.20 -19.01
C GLY A 75 7.07 12.58 -18.39
N ARG A 76 5.77 12.92 -18.30
CA ARG A 76 5.35 14.14 -17.57
C ARG A 76 5.87 14.06 -16.13
N GLN A 77 6.41 15.17 -15.63
CA GLN A 77 6.81 15.26 -14.23
C GLN A 77 5.61 15.47 -13.32
N VAL A 78 5.70 14.91 -12.13
CA VAL A 78 4.75 15.12 -11.06
C VAL A 78 5.08 16.44 -10.37
N ASP A 79 4.08 17.31 -10.20
CA ASP A 79 4.23 18.57 -9.47
C ASP A 79 4.32 18.30 -7.96
N PHE A 80 3.37 17.54 -7.44
CA PHE A 80 3.38 17.05 -6.07
C PHE A 80 2.56 15.77 -5.93
N VAL A 81 2.79 15.05 -4.83
CA VAL A 81 1.97 13.91 -4.39
C VAL A 81 1.43 14.21 -3.01
N VAL A 82 0.13 14.01 -2.81
CA VAL A 82 -0.46 13.98 -1.47
C VAL A 82 -0.50 12.53 -1.01
N LEU A 83 0.34 12.20 -0.03
CA LEU A 83 0.37 10.87 0.58
C LEU A 83 -0.46 10.87 1.87
N GLY A 84 -1.59 10.19 1.85
CA GLY A 84 -2.44 9.93 3.00
C GLY A 84 -2.08 8.62 3.70
N VAL A 85 -1.88 8.64 5.01
CA VAL A 85 -1.68 7.46 5.86
C VAL A 85 -2.69 7.48 6.98
N GLY A 86 -3.64 6.56 6.93
CA GLY A 86 -4.70 6.37 7.92
C GLY A 86 -4.38 5.19 8.83
N LEU A 87 -3.70 5.44 9.97
CA LEU A 87 -3.33 4.41 10.95
C LEU A 87 -4.26 4.47 12.16
N ASN A 88 -4.88 3.34 12.49
CA ASN A 88 -5.72 3.19 13.66
C ASN A 88 -4.83 3.08 14.92
N ALA A 89 -4.71 4.15 15.68
CA ALA A 89 -3.84 4.19 16.86
C ALA A 89 -4.62 3.89 18.17
N ASN A 90 -5.12 4.94 18.83
CA ASN A 90 -5.69 4.88 20.18
C ASN A 90 -7.23 4.86 20.20
N LEU A 91 -7.85 4.34 19.16
CA LEU A 91 -9.30 4.13 19.10
C LEU A 91 -9.63 2.72 19.54
N ASP A 92 -10.79 2.51 20.11
CA ASP A 92 -11.34 1.18 20.30
C ASP A 92 -11.95 0.70 18.97
N PRO A 93 -11.79 -0.57 18.58
CA PRO A 93 -12.35 -1.08 17.33
C PRO A 93 -13.86 -0.81 17.19
N GLN A 94 -14.61 -0.84 18.30
CA GLN A 94 -16.05 -0.56 18.36
C GLN A 94 -16.43 0.85 17.91
N ASP A 95 -15.52 1.83 18.09
CA ASP A 95 -15.77 3.23 17.76
C ASP A 95 -15.57 3.54 16.27
N LEU A 96 -15.05 2.58 15.50
CA LEU A 96 -14.73 2.78 14.08
C LEU A 96 -15.94 2.57 13.15
N GLY A 97 -17.08 2.09 13.69
CA GLY A 97 -18.32 1.92 12.90
C GLY A 97 -18.26 0.80 11.85
N VAL A 98 -17.29 -0.11 11.98
CA VAL A 98 -17.09 -1.30 11.15
C VAL A 98 -17.02 -2.53 12.06
N PRO A 99 -17.26 -3.76 11.55
CA PRO A 99 -17.17 -4.98 12.35
C PRO A 99 -15.78 -5.11 13.01
N GLU A 100 -15.75 -5.44 14.31
CA GLU A 100 -14.49 -5.57 15.08
C GLU A 100 -13.53 -6.63 14.51
N ASN A 101 -14.07 -7.63 13.85
CA ASN A 101 -13.29 -8.68 13.21
C ASN A 101 -12.65 -8.25 11.87
N GLU A 102 -12.95 -7.04 11.39
CA GLU A 102 -12.37 -6.47 10.16
C GLU A 102 -11.32 -5.40 10.45
N VAL A 103 -11.25 -4.88 11.68
CA VAL A 103 -10.38 -3.75 12.04
C VAL A 103 -9.50 -4.07 13.24
N ALA A 104 -8.26 -3.56 13.22
CA ALA A 104 -7.32 -3.54 14.32
C ALA A 104 -6.92 -2.11 14.67
N THR A 105 -6.47 -1.89 15.90
CA THR A 105 -5.87 -0.63 16.35
C THR A 105 -4.59 -0.93 17.12
N LEU A 106 -3.66 0.02 17.20
CA LEU A 106 -2.45 -0.16 18.00
C LEU A 106 -2.79 -0.40 19.48
N ARG A 107 -3.79 0.32 20.02
CA ARG A 107 -4.29 0.09 21.37
C ARG A 107 -4.73 -1.36 21.58
N SER A 108 -5.51 -1.93 20.67
CA SER A 108 -5.99 -3.31 20.80
C SER A 108 -4.89 -4.35 20.70
N GLU A 109 -3.83 -4.07 19.92
CA GLU A 109 -2.72 -4.99 19.74
C GLU A 109 -1.68 -4.91 20.86
N LEU A 110 -1.40 -3.70 21.38
CA LEU A 110 -0.41 -3.45 22.42
C LEU A 110 -0.98 -3.49 23.84
N GLY A 111 -2.32 -3.42 23.98
CA GLY A 111 -3.00 -3.36 25.27
C GLY A 111 -2.88 -2.03 26.00
N CYS A 112 -2.34 -1.00 25.36
CA CYS A 112 -2.18 0.34 25.92
C CYS A 112 -2.18 1.43 24.82
N ASP A 113 -2.40 2.66 25.23
CA ASP A 113 -2.27 3.82 24.34
C ASP A 113 -0.82 4.03 23.92
N VAL A 114 -0.64 4.38 22.66
CA VAL A 114 0.65 4.83 22.14
C VAL A 114 0.78 6.34 22.23
N ASP A 115 1.99 6.83 22.47
CA ASP A 115 2.29 8.25 22.28
C ASP A 115 2.23 8.57 20.78
N ARG A 116 1.17 9.27 20.36
CA ARG A 116 0.95 9.61 18.95
C ARG A 116 2.01 10.54 18.37
N LEU A 117 2.65 11.36 19.20
CA LEU A 117 3.71 12.26 18.73
C LEU A 117 5.01 11.48 18.46
N ALA A 118 5.39 10.60 19.37
CA ALA A 118 6.52 9.69 19.18
C ALA A 118 6.29 8.76 17.97
N LEU A 119 5.09 8.18 17.84
CA LEU A 119 4.68 7.38 16.71
C LEU A 119 4.79 8.16 15.38
N LEU A 120 4.30 9.39 15.34
CA LEU A 120 4.41 10.25 14.16
C LEU A 120 5.87 10.49 13.77
N GLY A 121 6.73 10.78 14.74
CA GLY A 121 8.17 10.96 14.50
C GLY A 121 8.82 9.71 13.90
N SER A 122 8.53 8.53 14.45
CA SER A 122 9.02 7.25 13.93
C SER A 122 8.52 6.99 12.49
N LEU A 123 7.22 7.19 12.24
CA LEU A 123 6.64 7.04 10.90
C LEU A 123 7.28 7.99 9.88
N LEU A 124 7.44 9.27 10.24
CA LEU A 124 8.06 10.25 9.35
C LEU A 124 9.50 9.90 9.01
N SER A 125 10.30 9.51 10.02
CA SER A 125 11.69 9.10 9.80
C SER A 125 11.81 7.87 8.91
N ARG A 126 10.93 6.88 9.10
CA ARG A 126 10.94 5.67 8.27
C ARG A 126 10.44 5.95 6.86
N LEU A 127 9.39 6.76 6.70
CA LEU A 127 8.87 7.15 5.40
C LEU A 127 9.89 7.96 4.60
N ASP A 128 10.60 8.90 5.24
CA ASP A 128 11.65 9.68 4.58
C ASP A 128 12.75 8.77 4.00
N PHE A 129 13.20 7.79 4.80
CA PHE A 129 14.17 6.79 4.35
C PHE A 129 13.67 5.95 3.17
N GLU A 130 12.46 5.38 3.28
CA GLU A 130 11.94 4.49 2.23
C GLU A 130 11.56 5.27 0.96
N LEU A 131 11.01 6.47 1.08
CA LEU A 131 10.68 7.31 -0.08
C LEU A 131 11.92 7.71 -0.88
N GLY A 132 13.08 7.80 -0.26
CA GLY A 132 14.35 7.97 -0.95
C GLY A 132 14.71 6.80 -1.89
N ARG A 133 14.09 5.62 -1.72
CA ARG A 133 14.32 4.41 -2.53
C ARG A 133 13.31 4.22 -3.67
N VAL A 134 12.48 5.21 -3.96
CA VAL A 134 11.39 5.08 -4.94
C VAL A 134 11.88 4.71 -6.36
N GLU A 135 13.10 5.09 -6.72
CA GLU A 135 13.74 4.72 -7.99
C GLU A 135 14.41 3.34 -7.91
N ASP A 136 14.91 2.93 -6.75
CA ASP A 136 15.47 1.59 -6.46
C ASP A 136 14.35 0.59 -6.14
N PHE A 137 13.32 0.56 -6.99
CA PHE A 137 12.05 -0.09 -6.71
C PHE A 137 12.14 -1.62 -6.61
N ALA A 138 13.12 -2.24 -7.24
CA ALA A 138 13.34 -3.69 -7.12
C ALA A 138 13.58 -4.11 -5.66
N ASP A 139 14.41 -3.38 -4.94
CA ASP A 139 14.69 -3.64 -3.51
C ASP A 139 13.44 -3.41 -2.64
N VAL A 140 12.60 -2.41 -3.02
CA VAL A 140 11.32 -2.18 -2.34
C VAL A 140 10.35 -3.32 -2.57
N LEU A 141 10.31 -3.89 -3.78
CA LEU A 141 9.48 -5.07 -4.08
C LEU A 141 9.91 -6.30 -3.29
N ASP A 142 11.20 -6.50 -3.06
CA ASP A 142 11.70 -7.60 -2.23
C ASP A 142 11.29 -7.41 -0.77
N ASP A 143 11.41 -6.19 -0.23
CA ASP A 143 10.87 -5.84 1.08
C ASP A 143 9.35 -6.05 1.15
N TRP A 144 8.62 -5.68 0.10
CA TRP A 144 7.17 -5.90 0.02
C TRP A 144 6.83 -7.38 0.07
N ARG A 145 7.46 -8.22 -0.76
CA ARG A 145 7.24 -9.67 -0.77
C ARG A 145 7.44 -10.30 0.60
N ALA A 146 8.46 -9.85 1.33
CA ALA A 146 8.73 -10.31 2.69
C ALA A 146 7.68 -9.88 3.72
N LEU A 147 6.89 -8.86 3.41
CA LEU A 147 5.87 -8.27 4.28
C LEU A 147 4.44 -8.58 3.81
N ASP A 148 4.27 -9.18 2.64
CA ASP A 148 2.97 -9.38 2.00
C ASP A 148 2.20 -10.57 2.62
N CYS A 149 0.87 -10.45 2.63
CA CYS A 149 -0.04 -11.53 3.02
C CYS A 149 -1.03 -11.94 1.92
N THR A 150 -0.83 -11.43 0.72
CA THR A 150 -1.70 -11.70 -0.44
C THR A 150 -1.10 -12.76 -1.35
N LEU A 151 0.22 -12.76 -1.50
CA LEU A 151 0.94 -13.66 -2.39
C LEU A 151 0.82 -15.11 -1.93
N GLY A 152 0.62 -16.01 -2.89
CA GLY A 152 0.36 -17.43 -2.66
C GLY A 152 -1.08 -17.77 -2.29
N GLU A 153 -1.92 -16.77 -2.01
CA GLU A 153 -3.30 -16.98 -1.60
C GLU A 153 -4.27 -16.99 -2.80
N ARG A 154 -5.36 -17.74 -2.66
CA ARG A 154 -6.49 -17.64 -3.59
C ARG A 154 -7.33 -16.43 -3.20
N VAL A 155 -7.51 -15.52 -4.15
CA VAL A 155 -8.15 -14.23 -3.91
C VAL A 155 -9.26 -13.95 -4.91
N ARG A 156 -10.19 -13.11 -4.50
CA ARG A 156 -11.13 -12.42 -5.40
C ARG A 156 -10.73 -10.95 -5.45
N VAL A 157 -10.48 -10.45 -6.65
CA VAL A 157 -10.14 -9.04 -6.90
C VAL A 157 -11.36 -8.36 -7.52
N ARG A 158 -11.88 -7.34 -6.85
CA ARG A 158 -12.99 -6.50 -7.35
C ARG A 158 -12.41 -5.23 -7.98
N ARG A 159 -12.77 -4.98 -9.25
CA ARG A 159 -12.42 -3.74 -9.95
C ARG A 159 -13.50 -3.40 -11.00
N PHE A 160 -13.83 -2.11 -11.12
CA PHE A 160 -14.81 -1.60 -12.12
C PHE A 160 -16.15 -2.37 -12.17
N GLY A 161 -16.61 -2.91 -11.02
CA GLY A 161 -17.86 -3.69 -10.96
C GLY A 161 -17.72 -5.16 -11.36
N GLU A 162 -16.55 -5.60 -11.79
CA GLU A 162 -16.21 -7.00 -12.07
C GLU A 162 -15.48 -7.65 -10.91
N ALA A 163 -15.57 -8.97 -10.82
CA ALA A 163 -14.83 -9.77 -9.86
C ALA A 163 -14.03 -10.84 -10.61
N LEU A 164 -12.71 -10.89 -10.34
CA LEU A 164 -11.81 -11.88 -10.88
C LEU A 164 -11.33 -12.77 -9.74
N GLU A 165 -11.33 -14.08 -9.94
CA GLU A 165 -10.79 -15.03 -8.96
C GLU A 165 -9.54 -15.70 -9.51
N GLY A 166 -8.57 -15.93 -8.61
CA GLY A 166 -7.32 -16.56 -9.00
C GLY A 166 -6.37 -16.72 -7.83
N VAL A 167 -5.16 -17.16 -8.13
CA VAL A 167 -4.06 -17.23 -7.19
C VAL A 167 -3.14 -16.03 -7.42
N ALA A 168 -2.86 -15.28 -6.36
CA ALA A 168 -1.90 -14.19 -6.39
C ALA A 168 -0.48 -14.75 -6.45
N LEU A 169 0.16 -14.75 -7.63
CA LEU A 169 1.44 -15.42 -7.83
C LEU A 169 2.62 -14.60 -7.31
N ASP A 170 2.71 -13.33 -7.72
CA ASP A 170 3.85 -12.45 -7.45
C ASP A 170 3.47 -10.99 -7.72
N LEU A 171 4.43 -10.09 -7.55
CA LEU A 171 4.38 -8.70 -8.00
C LEU A 171 5.24 -8.51 -9.24
N GLY A 172 4.67 -7.86 -10.24
CA GLY A 172 5.40 -7.39 -11.42
C GLY A 172 6.39 -6.26 -11.08
N PRO A 173 7.29 -5.90 -12.01
CA PRO A 173 8.35 -4.92 -11.79
C PRO A 173 7.83 -3.50 -11.47
N GLU A 174 6.59 -3.20 -11.83
CA GLU A 174 5.91 -1.93 -11.48
C GLU A 174 4.95 -2.07 -10.28
N GLY A 175 5.01 -3.21 -9.56
CA GLY A 175 4.18 -3.48 -8.38
C GLY A 175 2.75 -3.94 -8.69
N ALA A 176 2.46 -4.28 -9.95
CA ALA A 176 1.21 -4.92 -10.32
C ALA A 176 1.08 -6.30 -9.67
N LEU A 177 -0.11 -6.68 -9.23
CA LEU A 177 -0.38 -8.04 -8.79
C LEU A 177 -0.45 -8.97 -10.01
N ILE A 178 0.35 -10.02 -10.01
CA ILE A 178 0.29 -11.09 -11.00
C ILE A 178 -0.73 -12.12 -10.50
N LEU A 179 -1.88 -12.21 -11.18
CA LEU A 179 -2.97 -13.10 -10.82
C LEU A 179 -3.11 -14.23 -11.86
N GLU A 180 -3.01 -15.47 -11.40
CA GLU A 180 -3.32 -16.65 -12.21
C GLU A 180 -4.80 -16.97 -12.08
N THR A 181 -5.52 -16.85 -13.19
CA THR A 181 -6.96 -17.15 -13.30
C THR A 181 -7.17 -18.40 -14.16
N ASP A 182 -8.40 -18.92 -14.19
CA ASP A 182 -8.75 -20.03 -15.09
C ASP A 182 -8.58 -19.68 -16.59
N SER A 183 -8.53 -18.38 -16.93
CA SER A 183 -8.34 -17.87 -18.29
C SER A 183 -6.90 -17.52 -18.64
N GLY A 184 -5.97 -17.65 -17.69
CA GLY A 184 -4.55 -17.32 -17.84
C GLY A 184 -4.04 -16.33 -16.80
N VAL A 185 -2.80 -15.89 -16.98
CA VAL A 185 -2.12 -14.95 -16.08
C VAL A 185 -2.39 -13.52 -16.53
N ILE A 186 -2.76 -12.66 -15.59
CA ILE A 186 -3.05 -11.24 -15.81
C ILE A 186 -2.31 -10.36 -14.81
N GLU A 187 -2.06 -9.10 -15.20
CA GLU A 187 -1.47 -8.08 -14.34
C GLU A 187 -2.56 -7.08 -13.89
N LEU A 188 -2.61 -6.80 -12.59
CA LEU A 188 -3.56 -5.89 -11.98
C LEU A 188 -2.82 -4.78 -11.25
N PHE A 189 -3.11 -3.52 -11.56
CA PHE A 189 -2.53 -2.34 -10.92
C PHE A 189 -3.40 -1.77 -9.80
N GLU A 190 -4.67 -2.20 -9.75
CA GLU A 190 -5.67 -1.74 -8.79
C GLU A 190 -6.72 -2.81 -8.55
N GLY A 191 -7.42 -2.71 -7.44
CA GLY A 191 -8.53 -3.58 -7.09
C GLY A 191 -8.65 -3.75 -5.58
N GLU A 192 -9.80 -4.17 -5.13
CA GLU A 192 -10.06 -4.55 -3.74
C GLU A 192 -9.93 -6.06 -3.60
N ILE A 193 -9.07 -6.50 -2.69
CA ILE A 193 -8.81 -7.93 -2.47
C ILE A 193 -9.67 -8.47 -1.33
N GLU A 194 -10.37 -9.57 -1.64
CA GLU A 194 -11.01 -10.47 -0.70
C GLU A 194 -10.27 -11.82 -0.73
N GLN A 195 -9.68 -12.23 0.39
CA GLN A 195 -9.07 -13.56 0.51
C GLN A 195 -10.17 -14.63 0.56
N LEU A 196 -10.13 -15.58 -0.35
CA LEU A 196 -11.06 -16.70 -0.36
C LEU A 196 -10.51 -17.78 0.58
N ARG A 197 -11.21 -18.06 1.69
CA ARG A 197 -10.86 -19.15 2.59
C ARG A 197 -10.85 -20.46 1.81
N ARG A 198 -9.80 -21.27 1.99
CA ARG A 198 -9.84 -22.66 1.52
C ARG A 198 -11.06 -23.33 2.13
N GLN A 199 -11.98 -23.81 1.30
CA GLN A 199 -12.96 -24.78 1.75
C GLN A 199 -12.14 -26.01 2.15
N GLU A 200 -12.06 -26.30 3.44
CA GLU A 200 -11.56 -27.59 3.89
C GLU A 200 -12.45 -28.65 3.22
N ALA A 201 -11.83 -29.47 2.38
CA ALA A 201 -12.51 -30.63 1.78
C ALA A 201 -12.91 -31.55 2.93
N THR A 202 -14.23 -31.67 3.13
CA THR A 202 -14.87 -32.60 4.11
C THR A 202 -14.65 -34.03 3.68
#